data_d42ad3c228478f20a56592145d20ca95
#
_entry.id   d42ad3c228478f20a56592145d20ca95
#
_cell.length_a   1.000
_cell.length_b   1.000
_cell.length_c   1.000
_cell.angle_alpha   90.00
_cell.angle_beta   90.00
_cell.angle_gamma   90.00
#
_symmetry.space_group_name_H-M   'P 1'
#
loop_
_entity.id
_entity.type
_entity.pdbx_description
1 polymer ?
#
loop_
_entity_poly.entity_id
_entity_poly.type
_entity_poly.pdbx_seq_one_letter_code
_entity_poly.pdbx_strand_id
1 'polypeptide(L)'
;MALSNTATPIYYGRFREAVMRGEIPVCREISMEMNRIDDLIANPGIWYDDKAVNGFIAFCEDELTLTDGTDVKMLESFKLWAEEIFGWYYFVERSVFVPNEHGAGGHYETRRIKKRLVTKQYLIITRSAAKTMYLEFLQAYFLTAYTTTTQQLTTAPTMKQAEEVLAPMRTALARAKGPVLKFMTEGSLQNTTGSKADRVKMASTKKGIENFLTNSLLEVRPMTIEKLQGRRDTVATVDEWLSCDIREDPIGAIEQGAAKNENYLIVAASSEGTVRNGCGDDIKMELMQILKGEYINPHASIWYYKLDSLDEVGQPEMWLKANPNLGKTVSYETYQLDVERAEKSPSARNDILAKRFNLPMEGYTYFFPYEETLCHRHRNYWQMPCAMGADLSMGDDFCSFTFLFPLSNGYFGVKTRDYITSYTLSQLPMSRRNQYEEFMNEGTLFVFDGTVLDMMQVYDDLDRFIQENEYDVRAFGYDPYNAKEFVERWALENGSFGITKVIQGAKTESVPLGELKKLSEQRKLVFDEKLMQFAMGNCITLVDTNGNRKLYKQRQDQKIDAVAAMMDAYVAWKLNRDAFE
;
A
#
# COMPACT_ATOMS: atom_id res chain seq x y z
N MET A 1 23.20 34.88 17.91
CA MET A 1 21.93 35.30 17.32
C MET A 1 21.08 34.04 17.14
N ALA A 2 20.02 33.90 17.89
CA ALA A 2 19.06 32.84 17.65
C ALA A 2 18.37 33.13 16.31
N LEU A 3 18.64 32.33 15.31
CA LEU A 3 17.90 32.36 14.05
C LEU A 3 16.46 31.93 14.37
N SER A 4 15.52 32.83 14.23
CA SER A 4 14.11 32.53 14.44
C SER A 4 13.63 31.58 13.31
N ASN A 5 13.02 30.49 13.73
CA ASN A 5 12.46 29.45 12.85
C ASN A 5 11.11 29.88 12.26
N THR A 6 11.04 31.01 11.54
CA THR A 6 9.77 31.62 11.12
C THR A 6 9.57 31.73 9.62
N ALA A 7 10.33 30.99 8.81
CA ALA A 7 10.06 30.93 7.40
C ALA A 7 8.83 30.02 7.16
N THR A 8 7.72 30.61 6.80
CA THR A 8 6.51 29.89 6.42
C THR A 8 6.68 29.32 5.00
N PRO A 9 6.38 28.05 4.78
CA PRO A 9 6.42 27.45 3.45
C PRO A 9 5.50 28.22 2.51
N ILE A 10 5.99 28.54 1.31
CA ILE A 10 5.29 29.43 0.38
C ILE A 10 4.17 28.68 -0.34
N TYR A 11 4.49 27.52 -0.90
CA TYR A 11 3.56 26.75 -1.74
C TYR A 11 2.54 26.00 -0.89
N TYR A 12 2.97 25.42 0.21
CA TYR A 12 2.06 24.82 1.19
C TYR A 12 1.13 25.87 1.81
N GLY A 13 1.64 27.04 2.18
CA GLY A 13 0.82 28.11 2.73
C GLY A 13 -0.31 28.53 1.78
N ARG A 14 -0.01 28.72 0.49
CA ARG A 14 -1.01 29.03 -0.55
C ARG A 14 -2.02 27.89 -0.75
N PHE A 15 -1.53 26.67 -0.81
CA PHE A 15 -2.38 25.50 -0.94
C PHE A 15 -3.33 25.37 0.26
N ARG A 16 -2.80 25.48 1.47
CA ARG A 16 -3.57 25.42 2.72
C ARG A 16 -4.66 26.51 2.77
N GLU A 17 -4.32 27.73 2.42
CA GLU A 17 -5.30 28.82 2.36
C GLU A 17 -6.41 28.56 1.35
N ALA A 18 -6.09 28.05 0.16
CA ALA A 18 -7.07 27.73 -0.86
C ALA A 18 -8.01 26.59 -0.43
N VAL A 19 -7.48 25.59 0.26
CA VAL A 19 -8.28 24.49 0.87
C VAL A 19 -9.21 25.04 1.95
N MET A 20 -8.70 25.90 2.85
CA MET A 20 -9.50 26.48 3.92
C MET A 20 -10.61 27.42 3.41
N ARG A 21 -10.42 28.06 2.24
CA ARG A 21 -11.46 28.84 1.56
C ARG A 21 -12.44 27.98 0.75
N GLY A 22 -12.23 26.65 0.68
CA GLY A 22 -13.05 25.74 -0.12
C GLY A 22 -12.86 25.86 -1.63
N GLU A 23 -11.77 26.50 -2.08
CA GLU A 23 -11.43 26.64 -3.50
C GLU A 23 -10.85 25.36 -4.09
N ILE A 24 -10.18 24.55 -3.27
CA ILE A 24 -9.60 23.28 -3.65
C ILE A 24 -10.20 22.17 -2.75
N PRO A 25 -11.00 21.26 -3.29
CA PRO A 25 -11.47 20.12 -2.53
C PRO A 25 -10.31 19.13 -2.33
N VAL A 26 -10.19 18.59 -1.12
CA VAL A 26 -9.19 17.59 -0.77
C VAL A 26 -9.83 16.37 -0.14
N CYS A 27 -9.23 15.19 -0.34
CA CYS A 27 -9.66 13.97 0.32
C CYS A 27 -9.18 13.92 1.78
N ARG A 28 -9.66 12.92 2.51
CA ARG A 28 -9.31 12.71 3.91
C ARG A 28 -7.81 12.56 4.12
N GLU A 29 -7.14 11.79 3.26
CA GLU A 29 -5.72 11.50 3.35
C GLU A 29 -4.86 12.76 3.16
N ILE A 30 -5.22 13.63 2.22
CA ILE A 30 -4.57 14.94 2.04
C ILE A 30 -4.80 15.83 3.26
N SER A 31 -6.00 15.83 3.83
CA SER A 31 -6.28 16.59 5.07
C SER A 31 -5.43 16.10 6.25
N MET A 32 -5.21 14.79 6.36
CA MET A 32 -4.32 14.22 7.39
C MET A 32 -2.85 14.63 7.16
N GLU A 33 -2.36 14.61 5.91
CA GLU A 33 -1.02 15.07 5.59
C GLU A 33 -0.84 16.57 5.88
N MET A 34 -1.84 17.40 5.57
CA MET A 34 -1.82 18.82 5.94
C MET A 34 -1.67 19.02 7.45
N ASN A 35 -2.39 18.26 8.28
CA ASN A 35 -2.24 18.33 9.73
C ASN A 35 -0.80 17.93 10.16
N ARG A 36 -0.23 16.90 9.54
CA ARG A 36 1.16 16.50 9.79
C ARG A 36 2.16 17.60 9.43
N ILE A 37 1.97 18.27 8.29
CA ILE A 37 2.82 19.39 7.88
C ILE A 37 2.67 20.56 8.85
N ASP A 38 1.46 20.88 9.31
CA ASP A 38 1.23 21.92 10.33
C ASP A 38 1.98 21.61 11.64
N ASP A 39 2.00 20.33 12.07
CA ASP A 39 2.77 19.90 13.25
C ASP A 39 4.29 20.00 13.01
N LEU A 40 4.78 19.70 11.81
CA LEU A 40 6.18 19.87 11.45
C LEU A 40 6.60 21.34 11.45
N ILE A 41 5.75 22.24 10.95
CA ILE A 41 5.98 23.71 10.98
C ILE A 41 6.06 24.21 12.42
N ALA A 42 5.25 23.68 13.32
CA ALA A 42 5.25 24.04 14.73
C ALA A 42 6.47 23.52 15.50
N ASN A 43 7.23 22.57 14.94
CA ASN A 43 8.38 21.97 15.62
C ASN A 43 9.62 22.87 15.57
N PRO A 44 10.16 23.36 16.69
CA PRO A 44 11.32 24.26 16.72
C PRO A 44 12.64 23.63 16.24
N GLY A 45 12.70 22.29 16.16
CA GLY A 45 13.86 21.55 15.66
C GLY A 45 13.94 21.48 14.13
N ILE A 46 12.87 21.87 13.43
CA ILE A 46 12.78 21.82 11.98
C ILE A 46 12.94 23.22 11.39
N TRP A 47 13.69 23.30 10.31
CA TRP A 47 14.03 24.54 9.62
C TRP A 47 13.55 24.50 8.18
N TYR A 48 13.33 25.68 7.59
CA TYR A 48 12.89 25.83 6.21
C TYR A 48 13.88 26.64 5.37
N ASP A 49 14.12 26.22 4.12
CA ASP A 49 15.04 26.82 3.16
C ASP A 49 14.31 27.09 1.84
N ASP A 50 13.77 28.30 1.68
CA ASP A 50 13.08 28.74 0.48
C ASP A 50 13.99 28.81 -0.74
N LYS A 51 15.29 29.06 -0.55
CA LYS A 51 16.27 29.14 -1.65
C LYS A 51 16.50 27.79 -2.30
N ALA A 52 16.51 26.73 -1.53
CA ALA A 52 16.66 25.37 -2.08
C ALA A 52 15.44 24.98 -2.92
N VAL A 53 14.22 25.32 -2.47
CA VAL A 53 12.97 25.10 -3.21
C VAL A 53 12.95 25.90 -4.51
N ASN A 54 13.18 27.21 -4.41
CA ASN A 54 13.18 28.11 -5.56
C ASN A 54 14.30 27.79 -6.56
N GLY A 55 15.45 27.28 -6.07
CA GLY A 55 16.54 26.83 -6.92
C GLY A 55 16.17 25.62 -7.80
N PHE A 56 15.44 24.66 -7.26
CA PHE A 56 14.90 23.54 -8.04
C PHE A 56 13.85 24.01 -9.06
N ILE A 57 12.92 24.87 -8.65
CA ILE A 57 11.88 25.39 -9.55
C ILE A 57 12.50 26.19 -10.69
N ALA A 58 13.43 27.11 -10.39
CA ALA A 58 14.14 27.89 -11.39
C ALA A 58 14.94 27.01 -12.36
N PHE A 59 15.61 25.97 -11.85
CA PHE A 59 16.27 24.99 -12.72
C PHE A 59 15.29 24.39 -13.72
N CYS A 60 14.13 23.93 -13.27
CA CYS A 60 13.15 23.33 -14.18
C CYS A 60 12.62 24.33 -15.22
N GLU A 61 12.28 25.56 -14.79
CA GLU A 61 11.67 26.57 -15.66
C GLU A 61 12.69 27.27 -16.58
N ASP A 62 13.92 27.46 -16.13
CA ASP A 62 14.95 28.20 -16.88
C ASP A 62 15.85 27.30 -17.74
N GLU A 63 16.11 26.07 -17.33
CA GLU A 63 17.05 25.17 -18.00
C GLU A 63 16.38 24.12 -18.90
N LEU A 64 15.19 23.60 -18.51
CA LEU A 64 14.53 22.51 -19.22
C LEU A 64 13.51 22.98 -20.25
N THR A 65 13.24 22.12 -21.23
CA THR A 65 12.10 22.20 -22.15
C THR A 65 11.30 20.90 -22.12
N LEU A 66 10.03 20.96 -22.46
CA LEU A 66 9.21 19.77 -22.68
C LEU A 66 9.64 19.04 -23.97
N THR A 67 9.17 17.81 -24.14
CA THR A 67 9.53 16.97 -25.30
C THR A 67 9.10 17.56 -26.63
N ASP A 68 8.06 18.40 -26.66
CA ASP A 68 7.60 19.15 -27.84
C ASP A 68 8.39 20.44 -28.09
N GLY A 69 9.32 20.80 -27.19
CA GLY A 69 10.15 21.99 -27.28
C GLY A 69 9.53 23.23 -26.61
N THR A 70 8.37 23.10 -25.96
CA THR A 70 7.77 24.19 -25.20
C THR A 70 8.47 24.42 -23.85
N ASP A 71 8.34 25.61 -23.30
CA ASP A 71 8.92 25.96 -22.02
C ASP A 71 8.24 25.24 -20.87
N VAL A 72 9.06 24.76 -19.94
CA VAL A 72 8.54 24.20 -18.70
C VAL A 72 7.91 25.30 -17.85
N LYS A 73 6.67 25.05 -17.41
CA LYS A 73 6.00 25.81 -16.35
C LYS A 73 5.64 24.83 -15.26
N MET A 74 6.27 24.98 -14.09
CA MET A 74 6.05 24.09 -12.96
C MET A 74 4.59 24.18 -12.48
N LEU A 75 3.93 23.02 -12.41
CA LEU A 75 2.59 22.91 -11.82
C LEU A 75 2.63 23.24 -10.33
N GLU A 76 1.57 23.83 -9.80
CA GLU A 76 1.50 24.18 -8.37
C GLU A 76 1.64 22.94 -7.46
N SER A 77 1.11 21.81 -7.89
CA SER A 77 1.31 20.54 -7.21
C SER A 77 2.80 20.11 -7.18
N PHE A 78 3.54 20.32 -8.26
CA PHE A 78 4.97 20.01 -8.31
C PHE A 78 5.78 20.90 -7.37
N LYS A 79 5.44 22.20 -7.32
CA LYS A 79 6.07 23.14 -6.40
C LYS A 79 5.81 22.74 -4.94
N LEU A 80 4.57 22.32 -4.65
CA LEU A 80 4.15 21.83 -3.34
C LEU A 80 4.92 20.56 -2.92
N TRP A 81 5.02 19.58 -3.81
CA TRP A 81 5.76 18.34 -3.54
C TRP A 81 7.26 18.57 -3.41
N ALA A 82 7.82 19.43 -4.24
CA ALA A 82 9.24 19.81 -4.19
C ALA A 82 9.58 20.59 -2.91
N GLU A 83 8.65 21.41 -2.41
CA GLU A 83 8.84 22.17 -1.18
C GLU A 83 9.15 21.28 0.02
N GLU A 84 8.50 20.13 0.13
CA GLU A 84 8.77 19.18 1.21
C GLU A 84 10.14 18.51 1.09
N ILE A 85 10.57 18.19 -0.15
CA ILE A 85 11.87 17.56 -0.39
C ILE A 85 13.03 18.51 -0.15
N PHE A 86 12.92 19.75 -0.64
CA PHE A 86 14.03 20.70 -0.67
C PHE A 86 13.98 21.72 0.45
N GLY A 87 12.79 22.06 0.96
CA GLY A 87 12.60 23.14 1.91
C GLY A 87 12.87 22.72 3.37
N TRP A 88 12.56 21.48 3.74
CA TRP A 88 12.61 21.04 5.13
C TRP A 88 13.92 20.38 5.50
N TYR A 89 14.52 20.83 6.63
CA TYR A 89 15.76 20.26 7.12
C TYR A 89 15.87 20.39 8.66
N TYR A 90 16.79 19.64 9.24
CA TYR A 90 17.16 19.71 10.63
C TYR A 90 18.68 19.65 10.76
N PHE A 91 19.18 19.90 11.95
CA PHE A 91 20.61 19.84 12.23
C PHE A 91 20.94 18.71 13.18
N VAL A 92 22.04 18.03 12.92
CA VAL A 92 22.68 17.07 13.81
C VAL A 92 24.06 17.57 14.21
N GLU A 93 24.44 17.36 15.47
CA GLU A 93 25.79 17.62 15.93
C GLU A 93 26.65 16.37 15.72
N ARG A 94 27.81 16.54 15.12
CA ARG A 94 28.77 15.47 14.93
C ARG A 94 30.16 15.89 15.33
N SER A 95 30.86 14.96 15.96
CA SER A 95 32.30 15.06 16.20
C SER A 95 33.04 14.68 14.91
N VAL A 96 33.68 15.64 14.28
CA VAL A 96 34.45 15.48 13.06
C VAL A 96 35.92 15.61 13.39
N PHE A 97 36.73 14.65 12.95
CA PHE A 97 38.17 14.74 13.08
C PHE A 97 38.71 15.76 12.08
N VAL A 98 39.42 16.77 12.60
CA VAL A 98 40.08 17.79 11.80
C VAL A 98 41.59 17.55 11.89
N PRO A 99 42.25 17.16 10.79
CA PRO A 99 43.71 16.99 10.80
C PRO A 99 44.43 18.33 10.96
N ASN A 100 45.60 18.32 11.61
CA ASN A 100 46.43 19.49 11.72
C ASN A 100 46.99 19.89 10.34
N GLU A 101 47.06 21.19 10.04
CA GLU A 101 47.53 21.70 8.74
C GLU A 101 49.00 21.30 8.45
N HIS A 102 49.84 21.18 9.50
CA HIS A 102 51.26 20.84 9.35
C HIS A 102 51.67 19.85 10.47
N GLY A 103 51.47 18.55 10.24
CA GLY A 103 51.97 17.53 11.16
C GLY A 103 51.07 16.29 11.36
N ALA A 104 51.61 15.30 12.06
CA ALA A 104 50.87 14.12 12.46
C ALA A 104 49.88 14.47 13.59
N GLY A 105 48.62 14.06 13.47
CA GLY A 105 47.60 14.25 14.44
C GLY A 105 46.47 15.20 14.03
N GLY A 106 45.52 15.44 14.89
CA GLY A 106 44.37 16.31 14.71
C GLY A 106 43.54 16.39 15.99
N HIS A 107 42.44 17.09 15.93
CA HIS A 107 41.49 17.21 17.04
C HIS A 107 40.07 16.94 16.53
N TYR A 108 39.19 16.66 17.48
CA TYR A 108 37.76 16.50 17.18
C TYR A 108 37.04 17.82 17.39
N GLU A 109 36.30 18.25 16.37
CA GLU A 109 35.40 19.40 16.46
C GLU A 109 33.95 18.93 16.39
N THR A 110 33.07 19.49 17.21
CA THR A 110 31.64 19.33 17.07
C THR A 110 31.14 20.26 15.97
N ARG A 111 30.69 19.69 14.87
CA ARG A 111 30.11 20.44 13.76
C ARG A 111 28.62 20.20 13.65
N ARG A 112 27.89 21.27 13.36
CA ARG A 112 26.46 21.23 13.10
C ARG A 112 26.25 20.95 11.61
N ILE A 113 25.69 19.77 11.27
CA ILE A 113 25.51 19.30 9.89
C ILE A 113 24.02 19.42 9.53
N LYS A 114 23.73 20.11 8.41
CA LYS A 114 22.40 20.24 7.84
C LYS A 114 21.99 18.91 7.18
N LYS A 115 20.81 18.39 7.55
CA LYS A 115 20.23 17.18 6.99
C LYS A 115 18.84 17.45 6.42
N ARG A 116 18.53 16.83 5.29
CA ARG A 116 17.20 16.79 4.71
C ARG A 116 16.24 16.12 5.70
N LEU A 117 15.05 16.69 5.88
CA LEU A 117 14.03 16.09 6.73
C LEU A 117 13.34 14.92 6.00
N VAL A 118 12.79 15.18 4.81
CA VAL A 118 12.06 14.19 4.01
C VAL A 118 13.02 13.33 3.22
N THR A 119 13.11 12.06 3.54
CA THR A 119 13.94 11.08 2.83
C THR A 119 13.11 10.14 1.95
N LYS A 120 11.82 10.03 2.21
CA LYS A 120 10.85 9.26 1.40
C LYS A 120 9.65 10.13 1.06
N GLN A 121 9.32 10.23 -0.23
CA GLN A 121 8.10 10.87 -0.69
C GLN A 121 7.25 9.86 -1.45
N TYR A 122 5.99 9.75 -1.05
CA TYR A 122 5.00 8.88 -1.67
C TYR A 122 3.94 9.73 -2.38
N LEU A 123 3.83 9.55 -3.70
CA LEU A 123 2.88 10.22 -4.56
C LEU A 123 1.90 9.19 -5.10
N ILE A 124 0.79 8.97 -4.42
CA ILE A 124 -0.31 8.13 -4.91
C ILE A 124 -1.31 9.05 -5.59
N ILE A 125 -1.26 9.07 -6.91
CA ILE A 125 -1.98 10.03 -7.74
C ILE A 125 -2.44 9.36 -9.03
N THR A 126 -3.58 9.76 -9.55
CA THR A 126 -4.21 9.15 -10.72
C THR A 126 -3.35 9.21 -11.98
N ARG A 127 -3.70 8.41 -12.98
CA ARG A 127 -3.08 8.49 -14.31
C ARG A 127 -3.33 9.87 -14.93
N SER A 128 -2.39 10.28 -15.79
CA SER A 128 -2.39 11.57 -16.49
C SER A 128 -2.24 12.80 -15.58
N ALA A 129 -1.80 12.62 -14.32
CA ALA A 129 -1.46 13.72 -13.41
C ALA A 129 0.00 14.20 -13.56
N ALA A 130 0.71 13.73 -14.58
CA ALA A 130 2.11 14.07 -14.90
C ALA A 130 3.14 13.67 -13.82
N LYS A 131 2.87 12.61 -13.04
CA LYS A 131 3.81 12.12 -12.01
C LYS A 131 5.19 11.77 -12.58
N THR A 132 5.25 11.06 -13.70
CA THR A 132 6.50 10.67 -14.36
C THR A 132 7.34 11.89 -14.75
N MET A 133 6.72 12.95 -15.26
CA MET A 133 7.40 14.22 -15.57
C MET A 133 8.02 14.86 -14.31
N TYR A 134 7.34 14.79 -13.17
CA TYR A 134 7.93 15.26 -11.91
C TYR A 134 9.17 14.46 -11.52
N LEU A 135 9.12 13.12 -11.66
CA LEU A 135 10.29 12.27 -11.41
C LEU A 135 11.45 12.59 -12.35
N GLU A 136 11.19 12.85 -13.63
CA GLU A 136 12.18 13.26 -14.62
C GLU A 136 12.86 14.57 -14.23
N PHE A 137 12.11 15.56 -13.78
CA PHE A 137 12.66 16.85 -13.34
C PHE A 137 13.55 16.70 -12.12
N LEU A 138 13.14 15.91 -11.14
CA LEU A 138 13.98 15.61 -9.97
C LEU A 138 15.30 14.97 -10.39
N GLN A 139 15.26 13.95 -11.24
CA GLN A 139 16.46 13.26 -11.67
C GLN A 139 17.37 14.13 -12.52
N ALA A 140 16.80 14.94 -13.41
CA ALA A 140 17.59 15.91 -14.19
C ALA A 140 18.32 16.89 -13.27
N TYR A 141 17.64 17.42 -12.26
CA TYR A 141 18.25 18.32 -11.28
C TYR A 141 19.38 17.66 -10.50
N PHE A 142 19.16 16.49 -9.94
CA PHE A 142 20.17 15.77 -9.17
C PHE A 142 21.35 15.30 -10.03
N LEU A 143 21.12 15.02 -11.30
CA LEU A 143 22.17 14.61 -12.24
C LEU A 143 23.08 15.77 -12.66
N THR A 144 22.56 17.00 -12.69
CA THR A 144 23.24 18.13 -13.36
C THR A 144 23.51 19.33 -12.46
N ALA A 145 22.53 19.77 -11.70
CA ALA A 145 22.57 21.03 -10.94
C ALA A 145 22.82 20.84 -9.44
N TYR A 146 22.70 19.62 -8.93
CA TYR A 146 22.94 19.34 -7.51
C TYR A 146 24.41 19.45 -7.17
N THR A 147 24.73 19.99 -6.01
CA THR A 147 26.09 20.39 -5.63
C THR A 147 27.03 19.24 -5.26
N THR A 148 26.51 18.02 -5.13
CA THR A 148 27.30 16.83 -4.79
C THR A 148 27.10 15.74 -5.82
N THR A 149 28.11 14.86 -5.95
CA THR A 149 28.00 13.63 -6.76
C THR A 149 26.80 12.81 -6.34
N THR A 150 26.02 12.35 -7.31
CA THR A 150 24.84 11.51 -7.07
C THR A 150 24.93 10.18 -7.80
N GLN A 151 24.54 9.12 -7.09
CA GLN A 151 24.19 7.82 -7.68
C GLN A 151 22.67 7.72 -7.69
N GLN A 152 22.10 7.58 -8.87
CA GLN A 152 20.66 7.63 -9.03
C GLN A 152 20.11 6.34 -9.62
N LEU A 153 18.92 5.97 -9.19
CA LEU A 153 18.17 4.83 -9.67
C LEU A 153 16.79 5.29 -10.19
N THR A 154 16.41 4.79 -11.37
CA THR A 154 15.00 4.75 -11.81
C THR A 154 14.56 3.32 -11.91
N THR A 155 13.43 3.00 -11.30
CA THR A 155 12.85 1.67 -11.37
C THR A 155 11.33 1.72 -11.60
N ALA A 156 10.83 0.72 -12.33
CA ALA A 156 9.42 0.50 -12.61
C ALA A 156 9.17 -1.01 -12.73
N PRO A 157 7.91 -1.51 -12.73
CA PRO A 157 7.59 -2.93 -12.79
C PRO A 157 8.30 -3.69 -13.90
N THR A 158 8.44 -3.07 -15.07
CA THR A 158 9.18 -3.66 -16.20
C THR A 158 10.32 -2.76 -16.64
N MET A 159 11.36 -3.37 -17.24
CA MET A 159 12.48 -2.59 -17.79
C MET A 159 12.02 -1.57 -18.85
N LYS A 160 11.03 -1.92 -19.66
CA LYS A 160 10.46 -1.02 -20.67
C LYS A 160 9.81 0.21 -20.03
N GLN A 161 9.03 0.03 -18.98
CA GLN A 161 8.43 1.17 -18.25
C GLN A 161 9.49 2.04 -17.58
N ALA A 162 10.54 1.43 -16.99
CA ALA A 162 11.63 2.18 -16.42
C ALA A 162 12.42 2.99 -17.48
N GLU A 163 12.58 2.45 -18.69
CA GLU A 163 13.18 3.17 -19.84
C GLU A 163 12.28 4.32 -20.35
N GLU A 164 10.97 4.20 -20.22
CA GLU A 164 10.01 5.26 -20.60
C GLU A 164 10.20 6.54 -19.76
N VAL A 165 10.68 6.44 -18.53
CA VAL A 165 11.07 7.61 -17.71
C VAL A 165 12.32 8.28 -18.28
N LEU A 166 13.25 7.51 -18.81
CA LEU A 166 14.55 8.00 -19.26
C LEU A 166 14.48 8.72 -20.63
N ALA A 167 13.59 8.30 -21.53
CA ALA A 167 13.54 8.82 -22.89
C ALA A 167 13.12 10.30 -22.97
N PRO A 168 12.05 10.75 -22.28
CA PRO A 168 11.69 12.18 -22.21
C PRO A 168 12.80 13.02 -21.56
N MET A 169 13.41 12.52 -20.48
CA MET A 169 14.51 13.21 -19.82
C MET A 169 15.71 13.42 -20.75
N ARG A 170 16.09 12.43 -21.57
CA ARG A 170 17.12 12.60 -22.60
C ARG A 170 16.77 13.71 -23.59
N THR A 171 15.50 13.74 -24.00
CA THR A 171 15.02 14.78 -24.92
C THR A 171 15.05 16.15 -24.27
N ALA A 172 14.60 16.28 -23.02
CA ALA A 172 14.65 17.53 -22.28
C ALA A 172 16.10 18.04 -22.08
N LEU A 173 17.03 17.14 -21.75
CA LEU A 173 18.45 17.48 -21.64
C LEU A 173 19.06 17.87 -22.99
N ALA A 174 18.75 17.14 -24.07
CA ALA A 174 19.26 17.45 -25.41
C ALA A 174 18.72 18.76 -25.99
N ARG A 175 17.54 19.18 -25.56
CA ARG A 175 16.88 20.44 -25.95
C ARG A 175 16.96 21.52 -24.89
N ALA A 176 17.87 21.38 -23.94
CA ALA A 176 18.02 22.35 -22.86
C ALA A 176 18.14 23.78 -23.39
N LYS A 177 17.39 24.69 -22.80
CA LYS A 177 17.40 26.11 -23.21
C LYS A 177 18.36 26.96 -22.40
N GLY A 178 18.59 26.60 -21.16
CA GLY A 178 19.42 27.37 -20.24
C GLY A 178 20.91 27.15 -20.44
N PRO A 179 21.73 28.10 -20.00
CA PRO A 179 23.17 28.11 -20.28
C PRO A 179 23.91 26.96 -19.59
N VAL A 180 23.47 26.54 -18.41
CA VAL A 180 24.15 25.48 -17.64
C VAL A 180 24.00 24.13 -18.33
N LEU A 181 22.77 23.76 -18.67
CA LEU A 181 22.52 22.48 -19.35
C LEU A 181 23.03 22.50 -20.79
N LYS A 182 22.92 23.62 -21.51
CA LYS A 182 23.55 23.75 -22.83
C LYS A 182 25.05 23.47 -22.77
N PHE A 183 25.76 24.05 -21.81
CA PHE A 183 27.18 23.78 -21.61
C PHE A 183 27.48 22.30 -21.35
N MET A 184 26.64 21.62 -20.54
CA MET A 184 26.82 20.21 -20.20
C MET A 184 26.49 19.26 -21.34
N THR A 185 25.48 19.59 -22.15
CA THR A 185 24.94 18.72 -23.20
C THR A 185 25.52 18.97 -24.57
N GLU A 186 26.14 20.13 -24.80
CA GLU A 186 26.71 20.51 -26.08
C GLU A 186 27.82 19.55 -26.51
N GLY A 187 27.60 18.89 -27.66
CA GLY A 187 28.54 17.92 -28.23
C GLY A 187 28.58 16.54 -27.55
N SER A 188 27.75 16.29 -26.54
CA SER A 188 27.84 15.09 -25.71
C SER A 188 26.76 14.05 -25.98
N LEU A 189 25.50 14.45 -26.15
CA LEU A 189 24.38 13.53 -26.26
C LEU A 189 24.08 13.03 -27.68
N GLN A 190 24.74 13.60 -28.68
CA GLN A 190 24.47 13.30 -30.10
C GLN A 190 25.44 12.34 -30.77
N ASN A 191 26.59 11.99 -30.19
CA ASN A 191 27.60 11.16 -30.85
C ASN A 191 28.24 10.16 -29.91
N THR A 192 27.76 8.93 -29.97
CA THR A 192 28.38 7.76 -29.30
C THR A 192 29.42 7.02 -30.18
N THR A 193 29.77 7.53 -31.35
CA THR A 193 30.73 6.92 -32.27
C THR A 193 31.77 7.91 -32.70
N GLY A 194 32.94 7.86 -32.04
CA GLY A 194 34.15 8.56 -32.56
C GLY A 194 35.10 9.03 -31.48
N SER A 195 36.34 8.75 -31.67
CA SER A 195 37.53 8.93 -30.87
C SER A 195 37.86 10.37 -30.39
N LYS A 196 36.97 11.01 -29.64
CA LYS A 196 37.25 12.28 -28.94
C LYS A 196 36.81 12.17 -27.48
N ALA A 197 37.35 11.20 -26.76
CA ALA A 197 37.06 10.95 -25.33
C ALA A 197 37.33 12.18 -24.43
N ASP A 198 38.15 13.12 -24.85
CA ASP A 198 38.59 14.25 -24.01
C ASP A 198 37.58 15.42 -23.90
N ARG A 199 36.41 15.34 -24.54
CA ARG A 199 35.40 16.42 -24.54
C ARG A 199 33.98 16.01 -24.24
N VAL A 200 33.73 14.75 -23.95
CA VAL A 200 32.36 14.30 -23.61
C VAL A 200 32.05 14.65 -22.16
N LYS A 201 31.10 15.55 -21.94
CA LYS A 201 30.67 15.99 -20.60
C LYS A 201 29.57 15.10 -20.04
N MET A 202 28.73 14.54 -20.91
CA MET A 202 27.68 13.59 -20.56
C MET A 202 27.61 12.45 -21.57
N ALA A 203 27.32 11.25 -21.11
CA ALA A 203 27.06 10.07 -21.94
C ALA A 203 25.71 9.49 -21.66
N SER A 204 24.97 9.05 -22.70
CA SER A 204 23.70 8.39 -22.57
C SER A 204 23.72 7.03 -23.24
N THR A 205 23.29 6.02 -22.51
CA THR A 205 23.08 4.65 -22.99
C THR A 205 21.61 4.27 -22.86
N LYS A 206 21.20 3.11 -23.36
CA LYS A 206 19.82 2.61 -23.13
C LYS A 206 19.50 2.44 -21.63
N LYS A 207 20.51 2.22 -20.78
CA LYS A 207 20.35 1.88 -19.37
C LYS A 207 20.66 3.02 -18.39
N GLY A 208 21.03 4.20 -18.90
CA GLY A 208 21.35 5.30 -17.99
C GLY A 208 21.98 6.51 -18.66
N ILE A 209 22.28 7.51 -17.84
CA ILE A 209 22.98 8.74 -18.22
C ILE A 209 24.08 8.99 -17.19
N GLU A 210 25.28 9.29 -17.67
CA GLU A 210 26.43 9.65 -16.85
C GLU A 210 26.81 11.10 -17.09
N ASN A 211 27.04 11.86 -16.03
CA ASN A 211 27.56 13.22 -16.07
C ASN A 211 28.99 13.22 -15.52
N PHE A 212 29.96 13.36 -16.40
CA PHE A 212 31.38 13.33 -16.04
C PHE A 212 31.85 14.60 -15.30
N LEU A 213 31.12 15.70 -15.44
CA LEU A 213 31.51 16.95 -14.75
C LEU A 213 31.18 16.89 -13.26
N THR A 214 30.07 16.27 -12.90
CA THR A 214 29.65 16.09 -11.52
C THR A 214 29.98 14.70 -10.96
N ASN A 215 30.50 13.80 -11.81
CA ASN A 215 30.73 12.39 -11.51
C ASN A 215 29.44 11.69 -11.04
N SER A 216 28.31 12.07 -11.62
CA SER A 216 26.98 11.55 -11.27
C SER A 216 26.50 10.56 -12.31
N LEU A 217 25.80 9.53 -11.84
CA LEU A 217 25.28 8.45 -12.67
C LEU A 217 23.79 8.21 -12.36
N LEU A 218 22.98 8.17 -13.41
CA LEU A 218 21.61 7.67 -13.37
C LEU A 218 21.53 6.33 -14.05
N GLU A 219 21.05 5.31 -13.37
CA GLU A 219 20.80 3.97 -13.92
C GLU A 219 19.31 3.61 -13.89
N VAL A 220 18.90 2.84 -14.91
CA VAL A 220 17.55 2.28 -15.02
C VAL A 220 17.59 0.78 -14.74
N ARG A 221 16.72 0.32 -13.85
CA ARG A 221 16.61 -1.09 -13.46
C ARG A 221 15.14 -1.53 -13.41
N PRO A 222 14.83 -2.79 -13.71
CA PRO A 222 13.49 -3.33 -13.42
C PRO A 222 13.31 -3.48 -11.91
N MET A 223 12.06 -3.39 -11.46
CA MET A 223 11.68 -3.49 -10.05
C MET A 223 11.69 -4.96 -9.58
N THR A 224 12.88 -5.53 -9.48
CA THR A 224 13.10 -6.85 -8.90
C THR A 224 14.07 -6.74 -7.73
N ILE A 225 13.81 -7.44 -6.65
CA ILE A 225 14.59 -7.30 -5.40
C ILE A 225 16.08 -7.55 -5.63
N GLU A 226 16.45 -8.57 -6.41
CA GLU A 226 17.85 -8.85 -6.76
C GLU A 226 18.57 -7.68 -7.44
N LYS A 227 17.83 -6.84 -8.18
CA LYS A 227 18.41 -5.68 -8.89
C LYS A 227 18.42 -4.41 -8.05
N LEU A 228 17.66 -4.37 -6.99
CA LEU A 228 17.51 -3.22 -6.10
C LEU A 228 18.38 -3.33 -4.84
N GLN A 229 18.56 -4.54 -4.32
CA GLN A 229 19.38 -4.78 -3.12
C GLN A 229 20.86 -4.42 -3.31
N GLY A 230 21.48 -3.95 -2.22
CA GLY A 230 22.93 -3.68 -2.13
C GLY A 230 23.39 -2.40 -2.81
N ARG A 231 22.51 -1.64 -3.43
CA ARG A 231 22.81 -0.35 -4.06
C ARG A 231 22.96 0.74 -3.01
N ARG A 232 23.78 1.75 -3.32
CA ARG A 232 24.02 2.91 -2.45
C ARG A 232 23.53 4.19 -3.11
N ASP A 233 22.30 4.16 -3.60
CA ASP A 233 21.74 5.27 -4.33
C ASP A 233 21.56 6.50 -3.42
N THR A 234 21.91 7.66 -3.94
CA THR A 234 21.67 8.95 -3.29
C THR A 234 20.23 9.40 -3.55
N VAL A 235 19.73 9.10 -4.75
CA VAL A 235 18.35 9.40 -5.17
C VAL A 235 17.79 8.20 -5.91
N ALA A 236 16.60 7.79 -5.56
CA ALA A 236 15.86 6.74 -6.26
C ALA A 236 14.45 7.21 -6.59
N THR A 237 14.03 6.95 -7.83
CA THR A 237 12.63 7.11 -8.25
C THR A 237 12.02 5.76 -8.56
N VAL A 238 10.84 5.53 -8.01
CA VAL A 238 10.09 4.27 -8.11
C VAL A 238 8.74 4.59 -8.75
N ASP A 239 8.57 4.24 -10.01
CA ASP A 239 7.32 4.53 -10.74
C ASP A 239 6.42 3.30 -10.80
N GLU A 240 5.10 3.51 -10.69
CA GLU A 240 4.03 2.50 -10.78
C GLU A 240 4.21 1.29 -9.83
N TRP A 241 4.71 1.53 -8.62
CA TRP A 241 4.98 0.47 -7.64
C TRP A 241 3.72 -0.27 -7.14
N LEU A 242 2.53 0.37 -7.16
CA LEU A 242 1.26 -0.27 -6.82
C LEU A 242 0.72 -1.20 -7.92
N SER A 243 1.28 -1.13 -9.12
CA SER A 243 0.94 -2.01 -10.23
C SER A 243 1.80 -3.28 -10.28
N CYS A 244 2.75 -3.43 -9.35
CA CYS A 244 3.71 -4.53 -9.33
C CYS A 244 3.23 -5.66 -8.42
N ASP A 245 3.18 -6.89 -8.96
CA ASP A 245 2.89 -8.09 -8.19
C ASP A 245 4.18 -8.67 -7.57
N ILE A 246 4.87 -7.85 -6.78
CA ILE A 246 6.04 -8.25 -6.01
C ILE A 246 5.61 -8.52 -4.57
N ARG A 247 6.10 -9.63 -3.99
CA ARG A 247 5.82 -9.99 -2.60
C ARG A 247 6.66 -9.21 -1.60
N GLU A 248 7.89 -8.85 -1.99
CA GLU A 248 8.84 -8.15 -1.15
C GLU A 248 8.78 -6.65 -1.42
N ASP A 249 9.03 -5.84 -0.39
CA ASP A 249 9.02 -4.38 -0.47
C ASP A 249 10.20 -3.83 -1.29
N PRO A 250 9.99 -3.32 -2.51
CA PRO A 250 11.05 -2.76 -3.33
C PRO A 250 11.59 -1.43 -2.79
N ILE A 251 10.77 -0.66 -2.09
CA ILE A 251 11.14 0.64 -1.51
C ILE A 251 12.05 0.41 -0.31
N GLY A 252 11.69 -0.53 0.57
CA GLY A 252 12.52 -0.94 1.70
C GLY A 252 13.85 -1.55 1.25
N ALA A 253 13.88 -2.32 0.16
CA ALA A 253 15.12 -2.86 -0.40
C ALA A 253 16.08 -1.76 -0.88
N ILE A 254 15.57 -0.69 -1.51
CA ILE A 254 16.36 0.48 -1.90
C ILE A 254 16.83 1.24 -0.66
N GLU A 255 15.95 1.47 0.30
CA GLU A 255 16.25 2.20 1.54
C GLU A 255 17.39 1.57 2.34
N GLN A 256 17.39 0.25 2.50
CA GLN A 256 18.48 -0.48 3.18
C GLN A 256 19.86 -0.20 2.59
N GLY A 257 19.94 -0.09 1.26
CA GLY A 257 21.18 0.27 0.56
C GLY A 257 21.51 1.75 0.67
N ALA A 258 20.51 2.61 0.53
CA ALA A 258 20.63 4.07 0.57
C ALA A 258 20.94 4.62 1.96
N ALA A 259 20.61 3.91 3.04
CA ALA A 259 20.76 4.35 4.44
C ALA A 259 22.20 4.76 4.82
N LYS A 260 23.21 4.36 4.06
CA LYS A 260 24.59 4.83 4.23
C LYS A 260 24.80 6.27 3.75
N ASN A 261 23.90 6.78 2.91
CA ASN A 261 23.88 8.17 2.43
C ASN A 261 22.96 8.97 3.34
N GLU A 262 23.49 9.85 4.14
CA GLU A 262 22.73 10.58 5.16
C GLU A 262 21.61 11.47 4.62
N ASN A 263 21.69 11.88 3.36
CA ASN A 263 20.74 12.72 2.65
C ASN A 263 20.13 11.99 1.44
N TYR A 264 19.92 10.66 1.54
CA TYR A 264 19.23 9.94 0.47
C TYR A 264 17.80 10.45 0.26
N LEU A 265 17.28 10.22 -0.93
CA LEU A 265 15.91 10.53 -1.30
C LEU A 265 15.32 9.38 -2.10
N ILE A 266 14.18 8.90 -1.70
CA ILE A 266 13.37 7.95 -2.47
C ILE A 266 12.04 8.62 -2.77
N VAL A 267 11.68 8.73 -4.05
CA VAL A 267 10.37 9.24 -4.49
C VAL A 267 9.62 8.13 -5.19
N ALA A 268 8.57 7.65 -4.55
CA ALA A 268 7.73 6.57 -5.02
C ALA A 268 6.40 7.12 -5.54
N ALA A 269 6.21 7.08 -6.86
CA ALA A 269 5.00 7.56 -7.52
C ALA A 269 4.20 6.40 -8.10
N SER A 270 2.88 6.40 -7.93
CA SER A 270 2.00 5.40 -8.53
C SER A 270 0.58 5.92 -8.65
N SER A 271 -0.19 5.34 -9.56
CA SER A 271 -1.64 5.32 -9.49
C SER A 271 -2.11 4.09 -8.75
N GLU A 272 -3.34 4.10 -8.24
CA GLU A 272 -3.95 2.90 -7.66
C GLU A 272 -3.96 1.78 -8.71
N GLY A 273 -3.47 0.61 -8.29
CA GLY A 273 -3.46 -0.58 -9.13
C GLY A 273 -4.70 -1.45 -8.90
N THR A 274 -4.79 -2.51 -9.69
CA THR A 274 -5.77 -3.60 -9.47
C THR A 274 -5.14 -4.80 -8.75
N VAL A 275 -3.84 -4.74 -8.45
CA VAL A 275 -3.14 -5.75 -7.64
C VAL A 275 -3.50 -5.51 -6.18
N ARG A 276 -4.01 -6.54 -5.51
CA ARG A 276 -4.39 -6.50 -4.10
C ARG A 276 -3.61 -7.52 -3.31
N ASN A 277 -3.44 -7.21 -2.01
CA ASN A 277 -2.73 -8.06 -1.06
C ASN A 277 -1.27 -8.34 -1.46
N GLY A 278 -0.67 -7.38 -2.16
CA GLY A 278 0.76 -7.29 -2.46
C GLY A 278 1.49 -6.40 -1.46
N CYS A 279 2.81 -6.31 -1.60
CA CYS A 279 3.63 -5.38 -0.82
C CYS A 279 3.11 -3.93 -0.91
N GLY A 280 2.46 -3.55 -2.02
CA GLY A 280 1.85 -2.23 -2.19
C GLY A 280 0.74 -1.93 -1.19
N ASP A 281 -0.09 -2.92 -0.85
CA ASP A 281 -1.14 -2.74 0.16
C ASP A 281 -0.55 -2.69 1.57
N ASP A 282 0.51 -3.46 1.85
CA ASP A 282 1.24 -3.40 3.13
C ASP A 282 1.89 -2.02 3.33
N ILE A 283 2.53 -1.47 2.29
CA ILE A 283 3.08 -0.11 2.33
C ILE A 283 1.95 0.92 2.54
N LYS A 284 0.82 0.81 1.83
CA LYS A 284 -0.32 1.72 2.05
C LYS A 284 -0.86 1.66 3.47
N MET A 285 -0.90 0.47 4.10
CA MET A 285 -1.27 0.35 5.51
C MET A 285 -0.32 1.13 6.41
N GLU A 286 1.00 0.99 6.22
CA GLU A 286 1.99 1.77 6.97
C GLU A 286 1.80 3.28 6.75
N LEU A 287 1.60 3.72 5.50
CA LEU A 287 1.34 5.13 5.18
C LEU A 287 0.08 5.65 5.89
N MET A 288 -0.97 4.85 5.96
CA MET A 288 -2.19 5.23 6.68
C MET A 288 -1.99 5.31 8.19
N GLN A 289 -1.16 4.45 8.80
CA GLN A 289 -0.78 4.56 10.20
C GLN A 289 -0.01 5.85 10.47
N ILE A 290 0.91 6.24 9.57
CA ILE A 290 1.63 7.52 9.65
C ILE A 290 0.65 8.70 9.55
N LEU A 291 -0.25 8.69 8.57
CA LEU A 291 -1.24 9.76 8.36
C LEU A 291 -2.19 9.93 9.56
N LYS A 292 -2.56 8.84 10.22
CA LYS A 292 -3.41 8.85 11.43
C LYS A 292 -2.64 9.23 12.70
N GLY A 293 -1.32 9.34 12.65
CA GLY A 293 -0.48 9.60 13.82
C GLY A 293 -0.28 8.37 14.74
N GLU A 294 -0.67 7.17 14.30
CA GLU A 294 -0.44 5.90 15.01
C GLU A 294 1.05 5.51 14.97
N TYR A 295 1.74 5.92 13.92
CA TYR A 295 3.19 5.80 13.77
C TYR A 295 3.80 7.15 13.38
N ILE A 296 4.71 7.67 14.22
CA ILE A 296 5.34 8.98 13.98
C ILE A 296 6.58 8.80 13.10
N ASN A 297 6.51 9.26 11.86
CA ASN A 297 7.64 9.28 10.93
C ASN A 297 7.74 10.65 10.23
N PRO A 298 8.60 11.57 10.73
CA PRO A 298 8.76 12.91 10.13
C PRO A 298 9.54 12.88 8.80
N HIS A 299 10.14 11.75 8.45
CA HIS A 299 10.96 11.58 7.24
C HIS A 299 10.16 11.14 6.01
N ALA A 300 8.86 10.85 6.18
CA ALA A 300 7.96 10.52 5.10
C ALA A 300 7.09 11.72 4.69
N SER A 301 6.93 11.97 3.40
CA SER A 301 5.97 12.88 2.78
C SER A 301 4.94 12.05 2.03
N ILE A 302 3.64 12.26 2.28
CA ILE A 302 2.59 11.34 1.82
C ILE A 302 1.48 12.12 1.11
N TRP A 303 1.50 12.14 -0.20
CA TRP A 303 0.48 12.75 -1.03
C TRP A 303 -0.41 11.69 -1.66
N TYR A 304 -1.49 11.32 -0.97
CA TYR A 304 -2.43 10.31 -1.41
C TYR A 304 -3.72 10.96 -1.90
N TYR A 305 -3.79 11.20 -3.21
CA TYR A 305 -4.91 11.82 -3.91
C TYR A 305 -5.92 10.74 -4.34
N LYS A 306 -7.17 10.86 -3.93
CA LYS A 306 -8.26 9.93 -4.28
C LYS A 306 -9.62 10.59 -4.05
N LEU A 307 -10.68 10.00 -4.57
CA LEU A 307 -12.03 10.31 -4.09
C LEU A 307 -12.28 9.63 -2.72
N ASP A 308 -13.10 10.23 -1.89
CA ASP A 308 -13.46 9.65 -0.60
C ASP A 308 -14.53 8.56 -0.73
N SER A 309 -15.40 8.64 -1.75
CA SER A 309 -16.47 7.67 -1.99
C SER A 309 -16.77 7.50 -3.49
N LEU A 310 -17.49 6.40 -3.81
CA LEU A 310 -18.00 6.16 -5.16
C LEU A 310 -19.04 7.20 -5.61
N ASP A 311 -19.75 7.81 -4.68
CA ASP A 311 -20.78 8.83 -4.99
C ASP A 311 -20.16 10.10 -5.57
N GLU A 312 -18.88 10.36 -5.29
CA GLU A 312 -18.16 11.52 -5.83
C GLU A 312 -17.73 11.35 -7.30
N VAL A 313 -17.82 10.14 -7.85
CA VAL A 313 -17.48 9.88 -9.27
C VAL A 313 -18.38 10.67 -10.23
N GLY A 314 -19.66 10.83 -9.87
CA GLY A 314 -20.62 11.64 -10.62
C GLY A 314 -20.54 13.15 -10.38
N GLN A 315 -19.57 13.65 -9.58
CA GLN A 315 -19.44 15.03 -9.16
C GLN A 315 -18.13 15.64 -9.69
N PRO A 316 -18.12 16.30 -10.87
CA PRO A 316 -16.91 16.80 -11.51
C PRO A 316 -16.08 17.77 -10.63
N GLU A 317 -16.73 18.51 -9.74
CA GLU A 317 -16.08 19.42 -8.79
C GLU A 317 -15.22 18.68 -7.75
N MET A 318 -15.50 17.39 -7.47
CA MET A 318 -14.75 16.55 -6.54
C MET A 318 -13.53 15.87 -7.19
N TRP A 319 -13.45 15.83 -8.52
CA TRP A 319 -12.38 15.10 -9.22
C TRP A 319 -10.97 15.64 -8.95
N LEU A 320 -10.86 16.92 -8.54
CA LEU A 320 -9.60 17.52 -8.09
C LEU A 320 -9.02 16.82 -6.85
N LYS A 321 -9.84 16.15 -6.03
CA LYS A 321 -9.36 15.33 -4.91
C LYS A 321 -8.46 14.18 -5.38
N ALA A 322 -8.74 13.63 -6.56
CA ALA A 322 -7.98 12.52 -7.14
C ALA A 322 -6.87 12.99 -8.08
N ASN A 323 -7.07 14.11 -8.78
CA ASN A 323 -6.09 14.68 -9.69
C ASN A 323 -5.97 16.21 -9.53
N PRO A 324 -4.99 16.71 -8.76
CA PRO A 324 -4.79 18.15 -8.56
C PRO A 324 -4.37 18.88 -9.83
N ASN A 325 -4.01 18.16 -10.90
CA ASN A 325 -3.59 18.70 -12.20
C ASN A 325 -4.69 18.57 -13.28
N LEU A 326 -5.90 18.20 -12.89
CA LEU A 326 -7.04 18.13 -13.80
C LEU A 326 -7.32 19.53 -14.41
N GLY A 327 -7.61 19.56 -15.71
CA GLY A 327 -7.73 20.79 -16.47
C GLY A 327 -6.39 21.38 -16.96
N LYS A 328 -5.24 20.85 -16.48
CA LYS A 328 -3.90 21.27 -16.91
C LYS A 328 -3.18 20.18 -17.69
N THR A 329 -3.20 18.94 -17.19
CA THR A 329 -2.53 17.77 -17.81
C THR A 329 -3.49 16.85 -18.56
N VAL A 330 -4.74 16.88 -18.20
CA VAL A 330 -5.85 16.14 -18.83
C VAL A 330 -7.12 16.94 -18.69
N SER A 331 -7.99 16.92 -19.70
CA SER A 331 -9.24 17.70 -19.69
C SER A 331 -10.33 17.05 -18.84
N TYR A 332 -11.25 17.87 -18.34
CA TYR A 332 -12.48 17.39 -17.67
C TYR A 332 -13.35 16.55 -18.61
N GLU A 333 -13.37 16.88 -19.90
CA GLU A 333 -14.09 16.10 -20.91
C GLU A 333 -13.59 14.65 -21.00
N THR A 334 -12.26 14.43 -20.93
CA THR A 334 -11.68 13.10 -20.90
C THR A 334 -12.15 12.30 -19.68
N TYR A 335 -12.20 12.93 -18.52
CA TYR A 335 -12.71 12.28 -17.30
C TYR A 335 -14.21 11.95 -17.44
N GLN A 336 -15.00 12.87 -17.98
CA GLN A 336 -16.43 12.65 -18.20
C GLN A 336 -16.69 11.45 -19.12
N LEU A 337 -15.94 11.32 -20.22
CA LEU A 337 -16.04 10.18 -21.14
C LEU A 337 -15.64 8.85 -20.45
N ASP A 338 -14.62 8.89 -19.59
CA ASP A 338 -14.23 7.71 -18.82
C ASP A 338 -15.31 7.31 -17.80
N VAL A 339 -15.97 8.27 -17.14
CA VAL A 339 -17.11 8.01 -16.24
C VAL A 339 -18.27 7.37 -17.00
N GLU A 340 -18.67 7.94 -18.14
CA GLU A 340 -19.74 7.36 -18.97
C GLU A 340 -19.40 5.94 -19.46
N ARG A 341 -18.12 5.69 -19.76
CA ARG A 341 -17.65 4.35 -20.14
C ARG A 341 -17.73 3.39 -18.95
N ALA A 342 -17.38 3.84 -17.75
CA ALA A 342 -17.46 3.03 -16.55
C ALA A 342 -18.90 2.65 -16.19
N GLU A 343 -19.87 3.52 -16.47
CA GLU A 343 -21.30 3.23 -16.29
C GLU A 343 -21.81 2.19 -17.29
N LYS A 344 -21.36 2.26 -18.55
CA LYS A 344 -21.84 1.41 -19.65
C LYS A 344 -21.11 0.07 -19.75
N SER A 345 -19.90 -0.05 -19.20
CA SER A 345 -19.03 -1.23 -19.35
C SER A 345 -18.55 -1.75 -18.01
N PRO A 346 -19.19 -2.78 -17.43
CA PRO A 346 -18.76 -3.39 -16.17
C PRO A 346 -17.30 -3.87 -16.18
N SER A 347 -16.81 -4.36 -17.32
CA SER A 347 -15.43 -4.83 -17.47
C SER A 347 -14.39 -3.71 -17.43
N ALA A 348 -14.75 -2.48 -17.84
CA ALA A 348 -13.86 -1.33 -17.82
C ALA A 348 -13.96 -0.54 -16.49
N ARG A 349 -15.07 -0.71 -15.76
CA ARG A 349 -15.41 0.10 -14.58
C ARG A 349 -14.31 0.09 -13.53
N ASN A 350 -13.90 -1.09 -13.08
CA ASN A 350 -12.91 -1.20 -12.00
C ASN A 350 -11.57 -0.58 -12.37
N ASP A 351 -11.12 -0.79 -13.62
CA ASP A 351 -9.87 -0.19 -14.11
C ASP A 351 -9.95 1.33 -14.17
N ILE A 352 -11.07 1.89 -14.62
CA ILE A 352 -11.29 3.34 -14.68
C ILE A 352 -11.35 3.92 -13.27
N LEU A 353 -12.12 3.33 -12.37
CA LEU A 353 -12.27 3.82 -11.00
C LEU A 353 -10.93 3.79 -10.24
N ALA A 354 -10.15 2.73 -10.39
CA ALA A 354 -8.82 2.64 -9.81
C ALA A 354 -7.87 3.68 -10.39
N LYS A 355 -7.79 3.80 -11.73
CA LYS A 355 -6.76 4.59 -12.40
C LYS A 355 -7.08 6.08 -12.52
N ARG A 356 -8.38 6.46 -12.56
CA ARG A 356 -8.81 7.87 -12.68
C ARG A 356 -9.16 8.51 -11.35
N PHE A 357 -9.56 7.71 -10.38
CA PHE A 357 -10.05 8.24 -9.10
C PHE A 357 -9.30 7.69 -7.89
N ASN A 358 -8.30 6.82 -8.11
CA ASN A 358 -7.56 6.12 -7.05
C ASN A 358 -8.49 5.49 -6.01
N LEU A 359 -9.67 5.08 -6.45
CA LEU A 359 -10.54 4.26 -5.63
C LEU A 359 -9.99 2.84 -5.64
N PRO A 360 -9.71 2.25 -4.48
CA PRO A 360 -9.24 0.88 -4.41
C PRO A 360 -10.33 -0.04 -4.97
N MET A 361 -10.22 -0.38 -6.24
CA MET A 361 -11.12 -1.30 -6.90
C MET A 361 -10.43 -2.65 -7.02
N GLU A 362 -11.17 -3.66 -6.71
CA GLU A 362 -10.68 -5.01 -6.74
C GLU A 362 -10.75 -5.54 -8.18
N GLY A 363 -9.64 -6.06 -8.67
CA GLY A 363 -9.58 -6.80 -9.94
C GLY A 363 -10.37 -8.11 -9.88
N TYR A 364 -10.82 -8.50 -8.67
CA TYR A 364 -11.71 -9.61 -8.37
C TYR A 364 -12.98 -9.07 -7.71
N THR A 365 -14.11 -9.67 -8.03
CA THR A 365 -15.35 -9.40 -7.32
C THR A 365 -15.26 -10.12 -5.99
N TYR A 366 -14.97 -9.40 -4.91
CA TYR A 366 -15.08 -9.97 -3.57
C TYR A 366 -16.50 -10.46 -3.36
N PHE A 367 -16.58 -11.58 -2.69
CA PHE A 367 -17.87 -12.22 -2.46
C PHE A 367 -18.74 -11.39 -1.51
N PHE A 368 -18.11 -10.77 -0.50
CA PHE A 368 -18.73 -9.86 0.43
C PHE A 368 -18.17 -8.44 0.22
N PRO A 369 -18.96 -7.48 -0.27
CA PRO A 369 -18.58 -6.06 -0.27
C PRO A 369 -18.24 -5.56 1.14
N TYR A 370 -17.43 -4.52 1.23
CA TYR A 370 -16.94 -3.98 2.51
C TYR A 370 -18.08 -3.70 3.51
N GLU A 371 -19.19 -3.14 3.04
CA GLU A 371 -20.35 -2.81 3.89
C GLU A 371 -20.97 -4.05 4.53
N GLU A 372 -20.84 -5.21 3.91
CA GLU A 372 -21.35 -6.48 4.45
C GLU A 372 -20.40 -7.10 5.47
N THR A 373 -19.13 -6.66 5.52
CA THR A 373 -18.12 -7.18 6.44
C THR A 373 -18.01 -6.39 7.74
N LEU A 374 -18.80 -5.33 7.92
CA LEU A 374 -18.74 -4.49 9.10
C LEU A 374 -19.25 -5.21 10.35
N CYS A 375 -18.47 -5.14 11.42
CA CYS A 375 -18.84 -5.71 12.72
C CYS A 375 -20.10 -5.07 13.29
N HIS A 376 -20.90 -5.88 13.94
CA HIS A 376 -22.09 -5.49 14.67
C HIS A 376 -21.76 -5.21 16.15
N ARG A 377 -22.77 -4.86 16.93
CA ARG A 377 -22.62 -4.75 18.38
C ARG A 377 -22.46 -6.13 19.01
N HIS A 378 -21.63 -6.21 20.03
CA HIS A 378 -21.42 -7.43 20.82
C HIS A 378 -22.76 -8.02 21.30
N ARG A 379 -22.88 -9.34 21.14
CA ARG A 379 -24.02 -10.12 21.61
C ARG A 379 -23.49 -11.37 22.32
N ASN A 380 -24.12 -11.69 23.45
CA ASN A 380 -23.86 -12.92 24.19
C ASN A 380 -24.75 -14.05 23.67
N TYR A 381 -24.15 -15.21 23.43
CA TYR A 381 -24.83 -16.44 22.96
C TYR A 381 -24.77 -17.55 24.00
N TRP A 382 -24.55 -17.22 25.26
CA TRP A 382 -24.49 -18.16 26.38
C TRP A 382 -25.76 -19.02 26.44
N GLN A 383 -25.58 -20.35 26.61
CA GLN A 383 -26.64 -21.37 26.62
C GLN A 383 -27.54 -21.41 25.35
N MET A 384 -27.03 -20.90 24.22
CA MET A 384 -27.85 -20.93 23.00
C MET A 384 -27.51 -22.16 22.13
N PRO A 385 -28.54 -22.74 21.45
CA PRO A 385 -28.29 -23.77 20.46
C PRO A 385 -27.55 -23.22 19.26
N CYS A 386 -26.54 -23.98 18.78
CA CYS A 386 -25.78 -23.59 17.63
C CYS A 386 -25.40 -24.79 16.74
N ALA A 387 -25.07 -24.48 15.48
CA ALA A 387 -24.36 -25.38 14.61
C ALA A 387 -22.88 -24.95 14.59
N MET A 388 -21.97 -25.88 14.72
CA MET A 388 -20.53 -25.66 14.58
C MET A 388 -20.07 -26.12 13.19
N GLY A 389 -19.18 -25.38 12.59
CA GLY A 389 -18.47 -25.76 11.37
C GLY A 389 -16.98 -25.77 11.60
N ALA A 390 -16.26 -26.61 10.88
CA ALA A 390 -14.80 -26.72 10.98
C ALA A 390 -14.12 -26.82 9.63
N ASP A 391 -13.14 -25.95 9.41
CA ASP A 391 -12.15 -26.02 8.34
C ASP A 391 -10.78 -26.30 8.96
N LEU A 392 -10.29 -27.54 8.83
CA LEU A 392 -9.17 -28.06 9.60
C LEU A 392 -7.87 -27.99 8.82
N SER A 393 -6.93 -27.22 9.30
CA SER A 393 -5.55 -27.10 8.80
C SER A 393 -4.55 -27.64 9.82
N MET A 394 -3.44 -28.20 9.32
CA MET A 394 -2.35 -28.70 10.15
C MET A 394 -1.34 -27.60 10.57
N GLY A 395 -1.62 -26.32 10.28
CA GLY A 395 -0.84 -25.19 10.74
C GLY A 395 -0.31 -24.25 9.65
N ASP A 396 -0.38 -24.60 8.37
CA ASP A 396 -0.05 -23.71 7.24
C ASP A 396 -1.12 -22.66 7.01
N ASP A 397 -2.37 -22.99 7.36
CA ASP A 397 -3.54 -22.14 7.34
C ASP A 397 -4.16 -22.03 8.73
N PHE A 398 -5.23 -21.24 8.90
CA PHE A 398 -5.98 -21.28 10.13
C PHE A 398 -6.70 -22.65 10.26
N CYS A 399 -6.68 -23.22 11.44
CA CYS A 399 -7.60 -24.27 11.81
C CYS A 399 -8.81 -23.56 12.45
N SER A 400 -9.90 -23.47 11.71
CA SER A 400 -11.02 -22.56 12.02
C SER A 400 -12.26 -23.32 12.47
N PHE A 401 -12.87 -22.84 13.55
CA PHE A 401 -14.18 -23.29 14.01
C PHE A 401 -15.13 -22.10 14.08
N THR A 402 -16.28 -22.21 13.43
CA THR A 402 -17.31 -21.17 13.46
C THR A 402 -18.61 -21.72 14.02
N PHE A 403 -19.16 -21.00 14.99
CA PHE A 403 -20.45 -21.27 15.63
C PHE A 403 -21.52 -20.37 15.02
N LEU A 404 -22.59 -20.99 14.55
CA LEU A 404 -23.72 -20.33 13.93
C LEU A 404 -24.98 -20.49 14.81
N PHE A 405 -25.45 -19.40 15.39
CA PHE A 405 -26.57 -19.36 16.31
C PHE A 405 -27.85 -18.91 15.58
N PRO A 406 -28.84 -19.80 15.33
CA PRO A 406 -30.12 -19.38 14.77
C PRO A 406 -30.84 -18.43 15.71
N LEU A 407 -31.23 -17.26 15.20
CA LEU A 407 -31.96 -16.22 15.95
C LEU A 407 -33.34 -16.00 15.35
N SER A 408 -34.17 -15.25 16.07
CA SER A 408 -35.50 -14.88 15.58
C SER A 408 -35.43 -14.11 14.26
N ASN A 409 -36.48 -14.21 13.44
CA ASN A 409 -36.63 -13.50 12.16
C ASN A 409 -35.58 -13.86 11.11
N GLY A 410 -34.95 -15.05 11.20
CA GLY A 410 -33.97 -15.55 10.26
C GLY A 410 -32.60 -14.86 10.32
N TYR A 411 -32.28 -14.27 11.47
CA TYR A 411 -30.94 -13.81 11.78
C TYR A 411 -30.08 -14.98 12.26
N PHE A 412 -28.76 -14.85 12.08
CA PHE A 412 -27.76 -15.77 12.62
C PHE A 412 -26.70 -15.00 13.37
N GLY A 413 -26.46 -15.38 14.62
CA GLY A 413 -25.24 -14.98 15.33
C GLY A 413 -24.06 -15.80 14.86
N VAL A 414 -22.89 -15.20 14.77
CA VAL A 414 -21.67 -15.86 14.32
C VAL A 414 -20.56 -15.58 15.33
N LYS A 415 -19.86 -16.64 15.75
CA LYS A 415 -18.65 -16.58 16.56
C LYS A 415 -17.60 -17.49 15.96
N THR A 416 -16.33 -17.08 16.00
CA THR A 416 -15.23 -17.88 15.48
C THR A 416 -14.17 -18.15 16.54
N ARG A 417 -13.46 -19.27 16.40
CA ARG A 417 -12.29 -19.62 17.20
C ARG A 417 -11.28 -20.31 16.29
N ASP A 418 -10.16 -19.68 16.13
CA ASP A 418 -9.15 -20.05 15.14
C ASP A 418 -7.81 -20.34 15.79
N TYR A 419 -7.04 -21.25 15.19
CA TYR A 419 -5.76 -21.70 15.70
C TYR A 419 -4.69 -21.63 14.63
N ILE A 420 -3.46 -21.27 15.03
CA ILE A 420 -2.28 -21.21 14.17
C ILE A 420 -1.03 -21.63 14.95
N THR A 421 0.03 -22.05 14.26
CA THR A 421 1.30 -22.34 14.91
C THR A 421 2.16 -21.10 15.12
N SER A 422 2.99 -21.12 16.17
CA SER A 422 3.99 -20.09 16.44
C SER A 422 5.00 -19.95 15.29
N TYR A 423 5.32 -21.05 14.61
CA TYR A 423 6.16 -21.05 13.42
C TYR A 423 5.53 -20.24 12.29
N THR A 424 4.28 -20.54 11.91
CA THR A 424 3.57 -19.81 10.83
C THR A 424 3.42 -18.34 11.16
N LEU A 425 3.08 -18.00 12.41
CA LEU A 425 3.05 -16.61 12.88
C LEU A 425 4.41 -15.90 12.71
N SER A 426 5.51 -16.61 13.01
CA SER A 426 6.86 -16.05 12.90
C SER A 426 7.30 -15.74 11.46
N GLN A 427 6.71 -16.40 10.46
CA GLN A 427 7.02 -16.20 9.05
C GLN A 427 6.26 -15.02 8.42
N LEU A 428 5.28 -14.44 9.13
CA LEU A 428 4.47 -13.36 8.61
C LEU A 428 5.23 -12.03 8.62
N PRO A 429 4.97 -11.13 7.64
CA PRO A 429 5.40 -9.75 7.69
C PRO A 429 4.91 -9.04 8.95
N MET A 430 5.62 -8.00 9.40
CA MET A 430 5.31 -7.30 10.65
C MET A 430 3.89 -6.71 10.67
N SER A 431 3.43 -6.17 9.55
CA SER A 431 2.06 -5.64 9.39
C SER A 431 0.99 -6.71 9.66
N ARG A 432 1.22 -7.95 9.17
CA ARG A 432 0.31 -9.09 9.42
C ARG A 432 0.38 -9.58 10.85
N ARG A 433 1.56 -9.56 11.47
CA ARG A 433 1.70 -9.93 12.89
C ARG A 433 0.88 -9.00 13.76
N ASN A 434 0.97 -7.69 13.56
CA ASN A 434 0.19 -6.71 14.31
C ASN A 434 -1.32 -6.96 14.18
N GLN A 435 -1.79 -7.29 12.98
CA GLN A 435 -3.19 -7.64 12.73
C GLN A 435 -3.59 -8.94 13.46
N TYR A 436 -2.72 -9.94 13.47
CA TYR A 436 -2.99 -11.21 14.18
C TYR A 436 -2.91 -11.02 15.70
N GLU A 437 -2.05 -10.12 16.19
CA GLU A 437 -2.04 -9.70 17.60
C GLU A 437 -3.38 -9.08 18.02
N GLU A 438 -4.04 -8.32 17.14
CA GLU A 438 -5.40 -7.84 17.43
C GLU A 438 -6.39 -8.99 17.60
N PHE A 439 -6.32 -10.02 16.75
CA PHE A 439 -7.19 -11.20 16.86
C PHE A 439 -6.90 -12.02 18.12
N MET A 440 -5.62 -12.12 18.50
CA MET A 440 -5.21 -12.77 19.74
C MET A 440 -5.72 -11.98 20.97
N ASN A 441 -5.62 -10.66 20.96
CA ASN A 441 -6.11 -9.80 22.03
C ASN A 441 -7.65 -9.82 22.12
N GLU A 442 -8.34 -10.00 21.00
CA GLU A 442 -9.79 -10.17 20.94
C GLU A 442 -10.23 -11.57 21.43
N GLY A 443 -9.30 -12.53 21.50
CA GLY A 443 -9.58 -13.91 21.92
C GLY A 443 -10.23 -14.77 20.83
N THR A 444 -10.02 -14.42 19.56
CA THR A 444 -10.51 -15.18 18.41
C THR A 444 -9.42 -16.03 17.75
N LEU A 445 -8.15 -15.67 17.90
CA LEU A 445 -6.99 -16.41 17.36
C LEU A 445 -6.11 -16.93 18.49
N PHE A 446 -5.78 -18.22 18.46
CA PHE A 446 -4.92 -18.89 19.44
C PHE A 446 -3.66 -19.45 18.76
N VAL A 447 -2.52 -19.26 19.40
CA VAL A 447 -1.22 -19.69 18.89
C VAL A 447 -0.71 -20.87 19.70
N PHE A 448 -0.48 -22.01 19.03
CA PHE A 448 0.18 -23.16 19.64
C PHE A 448 1.64 -23.26 19.22
N ASP A 449 2.49 -23.71 20.13
CA ASP A 449 3.91 -23.85 19.86
C ASP A 449 4.18 -25.02 18.89
N GLY A 450 5.09 -24.77 17.94
CA GLY A 450 5.53 -25.79 16.98
C GLY A 450 5.34 -25.40 15.53
N THR A 451 5.56 -26.38 14.65
CA THR A 451 5.43 -26.25 13.19
C THR A 451 4.14 -26.86 12.66
N VAL A 452 3.49 -27.72 13.45
CA VAL A 452 2.26 -28.45 13.11
C VAL A 452 1.32 -28.38 14.31
N LEU A 453 0.02 -28.19 14.04
CA LEU A 453 -1.02 -28.20 15.07
C LEU A 453 -1.30 -29.63 15.54
N ASP A 454 -1.29 -29.83 16.84
CA ASP A 454 -1.76 -31.07 17.46
C ASP A 454 -3.30 -30.99 17.59
N MET A 455 -4.00 -31.79 16.79
CA MET A 455 -5.46 -31.79 16.74
C MET A 455 -6.10 -32.16 18.07
N MET A 456 -5.40 -32.89 18.95
CA MET A 456 -5.90 -33.24 20.27
C MET A 456 -5.85 -32.03 21.22
N GLN A 457 -4.78 -31.24 21.14
CA GLN A 457 -4.71 -29.99 21.90
C GLN A 457 -5.75 -28.98 21.42
N VAL A 458 -5.96 -28.89 20.10
CA VAL A 458 -7.02 -28.07 19.52
C VAL A 458 -8.38 -28.50 20.01
N TYR A 459 -8.63 -29.81 20.05
CA TYR A 459 -9.88 -30.37 20.57
C TYR A 459 -10.10 -30.00 22.04
N ASP A 460 -9.10 -30.23 22.90
CA ASP A 460 -9.20 -29.96 24.34
C ASP A 460 -9.45 -28.47 24.65
N ASP A 461 -8.86 -27.57 23.87
CA ASP A 461 -9.07 -26.13 24.01
C ASP A 461 -10.45 -25.69 23.50
N LEU A 462 -10.88 -26.25 22.36
CA LEU A 462 -12.21 -25.98 21.80
C LEU A 462 -13.32 -26.52 22.70
N ASP A 463 -13.17 -27.74 23.19
CA ASP A 463 -14.17 -28.35 24.10
C ASP A 463 -14.30 -27.53 25.39
N ARG A 464 -13.20 -27.09 25.99
CA ARG A 464 -13.19 -26.18 27.13
C ARG A 464 -13.95 -24.89 26.81
N PHE A 465 -13.69 -24.29 25.64
CA PHE A 465 -14.36 -23.06 25.21
C PHE A 465 -15.87 -23.26 25.05
N ILE A 466 -16.31 -24.39 24.49
CA ILE A 466 -17.73 -24.73 24.36
C ILE A 466 -18.37 -24.87 25.75
N GLN A 467 -17.70 -25.54 26.68
CA GLN A 467 -18.18 -25.74 28.04
C GLN A 467 -18.25 -24.44 28.84
N GLU A 468 -17.21 -23.60 28.76
CA GLU A 468 -17.17 -22.30 29.46
C GLU A 468 -18.25 -21.32 28.98
N ASN A 469 -18.63 -21.39 27.71
CA ASN A 469 -19.70 -20.59 27.14
C ASN A 469 -21.07 -21.29 27.18
N GLU A 470 -21.12 -22.54 27.65
CA GLU A 470 -22.30 -23.39 27.68
C GLU A 470 -23.04 -23.45 26.32
N TYR A 471 -22.27 -23.52 25.20
CA TYR A 471 -22.88 -23.62 23.87
C TYR A 471 -23.51 -24.98 23.66
N ASP A 472 -24.78 -25.00 23.24
CA ASP A 472 -25.52 -26.22 22.91
C ASP A 472 -25.32 -26.58 21.43
N VAL A 473 -24.24 -27.31 21.13
CA VAL A 473 -23.85 -27.69 19.74
C VAL A 473 -24.73 -28.86 19.28
N ARG A 474 -25.75 -28.56 18.47
CA ARG A 474 -26.73 -29.53 17.96
C ARG A 474 -26.39 -30.10 16.58
N ALA A 475 -25.51 -29.46 15.83
CA ALA A 475 -25.04 -29.95 14.54
C ALA A 475 -23.57 -29.58 14.34
N PHE A 476 -22.82 -30.44 13.64
CA PHE A 476 -21.41 -30.23 13.36
C PHE A 476 -21.11 -30.51 11.90
N GLY A 477 -20.72 -29.49 11.13
CA GLY A 477 -20.31 -29.56 9.74
C GLY A 477 -18.78 -29.51 9.59
N TYR A 478 -18.21 -30.30 8.69
CA TYR A 478 -16.77 -30.32 8.49
C TYR A 478 -16.37 -30.73 7.07
N ASP A 479 -15.26 -30.15 6.55
CA ASP A 479 -14.57 -30.73 5.39
C ASP A 479 -13.78 -31.99 5.83
N PRO A 480 -13.90 -33.10 5.08
CA PRO A 480 -13.19 -34.35 5.42
C PRO A 480 -11.66 -34.29 5.33
N TYR A 481 -11.09 -33.24 4.72
CA TYR A 481 -9.65 -33.11 4.64
C TYR A 481 -9.05 -32.85 6.04
N ASN A 482 -8.08 -33.64 6.44
CA ASN A 482 -7.43 -33.62 7.78
C ASN A 482 -8.36 -33.80 8.99
N ALA A 483 -9.65 -34.14 8.80
CA ALA A 483 -10.65 -34.09 9.88
C ALA A 483 -10.79 -35.37 10.68
N LYS A 484 -10.22 -36.50 10.25
CA LYS A 484 -10.51 -37.83 10.76
C LYS A 484 -10.33 -37.95 12.28
N GLU A 485 -9.18 -37.57 12.78
CA GLU A 485 -8.83 -37.70 14.20
C GLU A 485 -9.72 -36.85 15.10
N PHE A 486 -9.96 -35.59 14.71
CA PHE A 486 -10.82 -34.66 15.42
C PHE A 486 -12.27 -35.17 15.46
N VAL A 487 -12.80 -35.58 14.32
CA VAL A 487 -14.20 -36.01 14.19
C VAL A 487 -14.46 -37.33 14.92
N GLU A 488 -13.52 -38.26 14.89
CA GLU A 488 -13.61 -39.53 15.66
C GLU A 488 -13.68 -39.25 17.17
N ARG A 489 -12.85 -38.33 17.67
CA ARG A 489 -12.91 -37.93 19.08
C ARG A 489 -14.20 -37.19 19.43
N TRP A 490 -14.63 -36.24 18.57
CA TRP A 490 -15.89 -35.55 18.76
C TRP A 490 -17.08 -36.54 18.86
N ALA A 491 -17.14 -37.51 17.95
CA ALA A 491 -18.20 -38.51 17.92
C ALA A 491 -18.19 -39.43 19.15
N LEU A 492 -17.00 -39.68 19.71
CA LEU A 492 -16.86 -40.50 20.90
C LEU A 492 -17.37 -39.78 22.16
N GLU A 493 -17.08 -38.47 22.30
CA GLU A 493 -17.39 -37.68 23.49
C GLU A 493 -18.79 -37.03 23.44
N ASN A 494 -19.21 -36.59 22.23
CA ASN A 494 -20.48 -35.84 22.03
C ASN A 494 -21.54 -36.66 21.26
N GLY A 495 -21.23 -37.86 20.82
CA GLY A 495 -22.08 -38.67 19.96
C GLY A 495 -22.01 -38.30 18.49
N SER A 496 -22.58 -39.14 17.64
CA SER A 496 -22.53 -39.00 16.19
C SER A 496 -23.74 -38.27 15.58
N PHE A 497 -24.67 -37.82 16.40
CA PHE A 497 -25.85 -37.09 15.92
C PHE A 497 -25.45 -35.70 15.41
N GLY A 498 -26.05 -35.28 14.30
CA GLY A 498 -25.83 -33.95 13.72
C GLY A 498 -24.48 -33.77 13.00
N ILE A 499 -23.61 -34.79 12.99
CA ILE A 499 -22.33 -34.72 12.27
C ILE A 499 -22.61 -34.77 10.76
N THR A 500 -22.15 -33.76 10.04
CA THR A 500 -22.40 -33.56 8.62
C THR A 500 -21.10 -33.39 7.85
N LYS A 501 -20.83 -34.28 6.90
CA LYS A 501 -19.69 -34.17 6.01
C LYS A 501 -20.01 -33.19 4.88
N VAL A 502 -19.24 -32.12 4.74
CA VAL A 502 -19.34 -31.11 3.69
C VAL A 502 -18.13 -31.23 2.77
N ILE A 503 -18.36 -31.67 1.52
CA ILE A 503 -17.28 -31.82 0.55
C ILE A 503 -17.07 -30.47 -0.14
N GLN A 504 -15.87 -29.90 -0.01
CA GLN A 504 -15.53 -28.65 -0.67
C GLN A 504 -15.47 -28.83 -2.20
N GLY A 505 -16.18 -27.97 -2.92
CA GLY A 505 -16.20 -27.94 -4.38
C GLY A 505 -17.31 -27.08 -4.96
N ALA A 506 -17.11 -26.53 -6.14
CA ALA A 506 -18.06 -25.58 -6.74
C ALA A 506 -19.52 -26.11 -6.80
N LYS A 507 -19.71 -27.41 -7.03
CA LYS A 507 -21.03 -28.04 -7.11
C LYS A 507 -21.74 -28.12 -5.76
N THR A 508 -21.02 -28.34 -4.67
CA THR A 508 -21.54 -28.49 -3.32
C THR A 508 -21.67 -27.17 -2.58
N GLU A 509 -20.72 -26.27 -2.78
CA GLU A 509 -20.67 -24.95 -2.11
C GLU A 509 -21.62 -23.93 -2.72
N SER A 510 -21.95 -24.02 -4.01
CA SER A 510 -22.67 -22.97 -4.77
C SER A 510 -23.99 -22.56 -4.14
N VAL A 511 -24.79 -23.51 -3.66
CA VAL A 511 -26.10 -23.23 -3.04
C VAL A 511 -25.94 -22.63 -1.64
N PRO A 512 -25.17 -23.23 -0.72
CA PRO A 512 -24.91 -22.63 0.61
C PRO A 512 -24.31 -21.23 0.52
N LEU A 513 -23.35 -21.00 -0.36
CA LEU A 513 -22.74 -19.69 -0.58
C LEU A 513 -23.77 -18.66 -1.05
N GLY A 514 -24.64 -19.03 -1.99
CA GLY A 514 -25.71 -18.14 -2.46
C GLY A 514 -26.70 -17.77 -1.35
N GLU A 515 -26.98 -18.68 -0.43
CA GLU A 515 -27.84 -18.43 0.73
C GLU A 515 -27.16 -17.55 1.78
N LEU A 516 -25.88 -17.83 2.11
CA LEU A 516 -25.07 -16.98 2.99
C LEU A 516 -24.92 -15.57 2.43
N LYS A 517 -24.72 -15.43 1.11
CA LYS A 517 -24.67 -14.13 0.45
C LYS A 517 -25.97 -13.34 0.64
N LYS A 518 -27.13 -13.96 0.48
CA LYS A 518 -28.43 -13.31 0.75
C LYS A 518 -28.59 -12.88 2.20
N LEU A 519 -28.13 -13.71 3.14
CA LEU A 519 -28.14 -13.35 4.56
C LEU A 519 -27.23 -12.15 4.84
N SER A 520 -26.05 -12.11 4.23
CA SER A 520 -25.11 -11.01 4.33
C SER A 520 -25.67 -9.71 3.75
N GLU A 521 -26.21 -9.72 2.53
CA GLU A 521 -26.88 -8.57 1.89
C GLU A 521 -28.05 -8.02 2.73
N GLN A 522 -28.78 -8.91 3.42
CA GLN A 522 -29.85 -8.53 4.32
C GLN A 522 -29.36 -8.13 5.71
N ARG A 523 -28.05 -8.14 5.95
CA ARG A 523 -27.41 -7.89 7.26
C ARG A 523 -27.95 -8.80 8.37
N LYS A 524 -28.23 -10.05 8.02
CA LYS A 524 -28.74 -11.08 8.94
C LYS A 524 -27.64 -11.96 9.53
N LEU A 525 -26.40 -11.87 9.09
CA LEU A 525 -25.23 -12.43 9.76
C LEU A 525 -24.73 -11.42 10.79
N VAL A 526 -24.83 -11.77 12.07
CA VAL A 526 -24.50 -10.87 13.19
C VAL A 526 -23.22 -11.34 13.86
N PHE A 527 -22.13 -10.63 13.65
CA PHE A 527 -20.81 -10.89 14.25
C PHE A 527 -20.19 -9.58 14.74
N ASP A 528 -19.29 -9.66 15.70
CA ASP A 528 -18.59 -8.53 16.31
C ASP A 528 -17.07 -8.70 16.31
N GLU A 529 -16.58 -9.74 15.64
CA GLU A 529 -15.19 -10.18 15.65
C GLU A 529 -14.43 -9.68 14.42
N LYS A 530 -13.28 -9.06 14.65
CA LYS A 530 -12.41 -8.55 13.59
C LYS A 530 -11.82 -9.66 12.71
N LEU A 531 -11.60 -10.86 13.28
CA LEU A 531 -11.13 -12.00 12.52
C LEU A 531 -12.18 -12.44 11.48
N MET A 532 -13.47 -12.51 11.84
CA MET A 532 -14.54 -12.81 10.89
C MET A 532 -14.67 -11.72 9.83
N GLN A 533 -14.58 -10.44 10.22
CA GLN A 533 -14.53 -9.31 9.29
C GLN A 533 -13.39 -9.46 8.28
N PHE A 534 -12.19 -9.81 8.75
CA PHE A 534 -11.01 -10.04 7.92
C PHE A 534 -11.22 -11.22 6.97
N ALA A 535 -11.72 -12.35 7.45
CA ALA A 535 -11.96 -13.54 6.63
C ALA A 535 -13.02 -13.26 5.53
N MET A 536 -14.12 -12.58 5.85
CA MET A 536 -15.11 -12.17 4.85
C MET A 536 -14.53 -11.22 3.81
N GLY A 537 -13.70 -10.27 4.24
CA GLY A 537 -13.02 -9.31 3.36
C GLY A 537 -12.02 -9.95 2.39
N ASN A 538 -11.56 -11.16 2.66
CA ASN A 538 -10.65 -11.91 1.80
C ASN A 538 -11.35 -12.87 0.82
N CYS A 539 -12.65 -13.11 1.00
CA CYS A 539 -13.38 -14.08 0.19
C CYS A 539 -13.58 -13.60 -1.24
N ILE A 540 -13.10 -14.37 -2.18
CA ILE A 540 -13.48 -14.28 -3.59
C ILE A 540 -14.17 -15.57 -4.02
N THR A 541 -14.88 -15.56 -5.15
CA THR A 541 -15.47 -16.77 -5.71
C THR A 541 -14.93 -17.05 -7.09
N LEU A 542 -14.64 -18.32 -7.34
CA LEU A 542 -14.43 -18.84 -8.69
C LEU A 542 -15.75 -19.42 -9.21
N VAL A 543 -16.06 -19.09 -10.45
CA VAL A 543 -17.24 -19.61 -11.16
C VAL A 543 -16.76 -20.67 -12.14
N ASP A 544 -17.30 -21.88 -12.07
CA ASP A 544 -17.01 -22.92 -13.03
C ASP A 544 -17.78 -22.71 -14.35
N THR A 545 -17.51 -23.55 -15.35
CA THR A 545 -18.17 -23.49 -16.68
C THR A 545 -19.69 -23.70 -16.62
N ASN A 546 -20.23 -24.23 -15.53
CA ASN A 546 -21.65 -24.47 -15.30
C ASN A 546 -22.30 -23.36 -14.47
N GLY A 547 -21.55 -22.32 -14.10
CA GLY A 547 -22.04 -21.22 -13.26
C GLY A 547 -22.03 -21.51 -11.77
N ASN A 548 -21.49 -22.66 -11.32
CA ASN A 548 -21.38 -22.94 -9.89
C ASN A 548 -20.21 -22.15 -9.28
N ARG A 549 -20.37 -21.75 -8.02
CA ARG A 549 -19.42 -20.94 -7.29
C ARG A 549 -18.77 -21.74 -6.17
N LYS A 550 -17.48 -21.49 -5.93
CA LYS A 550 -16.77 -21.94 -4.74
C LYS A 550 -15.97 -20.82 -4.14
N LEU A 551 -15.75 -20.88 -2.83
CA LEU A 551 -14.83 -19.99 -2.13
C LEU A 551 -13.41 -20.20 -2.64
N TYR A 552 -12.70 -19.09 -2.79
CA TYR A 552 -11.33 -19.09 -3.21
C TYR A 552 -10.56 -17.97 -2.49
N LYS A 553 -9.31 -18.25 -2.13
CA LYS A 553 -8.33 -17.27 -1.68
C LYS A 553 -7.32 -17.04 -2.78
N GLN A 554 -7.07 -15.80 -3.11
CA GLN A 554 -6.13 -15.45 -4.17
C GLN A 554 -4.68 -15.78 -3.78
N ARG A 555 -4.35 -15.69 -2.48
CA ARG A 555 -3.01 -15.88 -1.93
C ARG A 555 -3.09 -16.68 -0.63
N GLN A 556 -2.01 -17.38 -0.28
CA GLN A 556 -1.94 -18.18 0.95
C GLN A 556 -2.04 -17.34 2.24
N ASP A 557 -1.65 -16.07 2.21
CA ASP A 557 -1.76 -15.17 3.36
C ASP A 557 -3.16 -14.57 3.53
N GLN A 558 -4.06 -14.76 2.55
CA GLN A 558 -5.47 -14.42 2.64
C GLN A 558 -6.25 -15.55 3.30
N LYS A 559 -6.49 -15.42 4.59
CA LYS A 559 -7.24 -16.43 5.35
C LYS A 559 -8.74 -16.21 5.15
N ILE A 560 -9.42 -17.28 4.70
CA ILE A 560 -10.88 -17.33 4.51
C ILE A 560 -11.51 -18.47 5.33
N ASP A 561 -10.69 -19.13 6.10
CA ASP A 561 -10.99 -20.41 6.77
C ASP A 561 -12.17 -20.28 7.72
N ALA A 562 -12.30 -19.17 8.45
CA ALA A 562 -13.48 -18.88 9.30
C ALA A 562 -14.79 -18.80 8.49
N VAL A 563 -14.75 -18.31 7.25
CA VAL A 563 -15.93 -18.27 6.35
C VAL A 563 -16.22 -19.66 5.78
N ALA A 564 -15.20 -20.46 5.47
CA ALA A 564 -15.37 -21.85 5.06
C ALA A 564 -16.04 -22.65 6.20
N ALA A 565 -15.54 -22.51 7.43
CA ALA A 565 -16.14 -23.09 8.62
C ALA A 565 -17.59 -22.58 8.85
N MET A 566 -17.87 -21.29 8.61
CA MET A 566 -19.23 -20.75 8.69
C MET A 566 -20.16 -21.41 7.66
N MET A 567 -19.67 -21.65 6.45
CA MET A 567 -20.43 -22.36 5.42
C MET A 567 -20.73 -23.81 5.85
N ASP A 568 -19.75 -24.51 6.42
CA ASP A 568 -19.93 -25.87 6.93
C ASP A 568 -20.94 -25.93 8.09
N ALA A 569 -20.90 -24.94 9.01
CA ALA A 569 -21.91 -24.77 10.05
C ALA A 569 -23.32 -24.56 9.47
N TYR A 570 -23.41 -23.74 8.44
CA TYR A 570 -24.69 -23.46 7.79
C TYR A 570 -25.30 -24.69 7.11
N VAL A 571 -24.47 -25.48 6.43
CA VAL A 571 -24.90 -26.74 5.82
C VAL A 571 -25.36 -27.73 6.88
N ALA A 572 -24.62 -27.88 7.99
CA ALA A 572 -24.98 -28.77 9.09
C ALA A 572 -26.29 -28.31 9.75
N TRP A 573 -26.47 -27.03 10.02
CA TRP A 573 -27.72 -26.47 10.51
C TRP A 573 -28.91 -26.78 9.58
N LYS A 574 -28.70 -26.55 8.27
CA LYS A 574 -29.77 -26.74 7.27
C LYS A 574 -30.24 -28.18 7.17
N LEU A 575 -29.34 -29.16 7.30
CA LEU A 575 -29.65 -30.59 7.25
C LEU A 575 -30.24 -31.12 8.56
N ASN A 576 -30.04 -30.43 9.69
CA ASN A 576 -30.49 -30.85 11.00
C ASN A 576 -31.48 -29.83 11.63
N ARG A 577 -32.31 -29.15 10.83
CA ARG A 577 -33.23 -28.12 11.31
C ARG A 577 -34.13 -28.54 12.47
N ASP A 578 -34.62 -29.76 12.40
CA ASP A 578 -35.52 -30.30 13.42
C ASP A 578 -34.88 -30.34 14.83
N ALA A 579 -33.53 -30.36 14.90
CA ALA A 579 -32.84 -30.28 16.17
C ALA A 579 -32.85 -28.88 16.80
N PHE A 580 -33.22 -27.85 16.04
CA PHE A 580 -33.24 -26.44 16.49
C PHE A 580 -34.66 -25.92 16.74
N GLU A 581 -35.67 -26.68 16.41
CA GLU A 581 -37.09 -26.43 16.76
C GLU A 581 -37.39 -27.02 18.16
#